data_503fc6b28c7b01c548de3cf97d3cfd70
#
_entry.id   503fc6b28c7b01c548de3cf97d3cfd70
#
_cell.length_a   1.000
_cell.length_b   1.000
_cell.length_c   1.000
_cell.angle_alpha   90.00
_cell.angle_beta   90.00
_cell.angle_gamma   90.00
#
_symmetry.space_group_name_H-M   'P 1'
#
loop_
_entity.id
_entity.type
_entity.pdbx_description
1 polymer ?
#
loop_
_entity_poly.entity_id
_entity_poly.type
_entity_poly.pdbx_seq_one_letter_code
_entity_poly.pdbx_strand_id
1 'polypeptide(L)'
;TQACPKVTFEPIPIHYCAPAGFAILKCNNEKFNGTGPCRNISTVQCTHGIRPVVSTQLLXNGSLAEKEVVIXSENFTNNAKTIIVQLXEPVKIXCTRPNNNTRKSINIGPGRAFYATGEIIGDIRQAHCNISEAKWNYTLKQIAS
;
A
#
# COMPACT_ATOMS: atom_id res chain seq x y z
N THR A 1 -11.41 -34.19 -5.15
CA THR A 1 -10.88 -33.40 -4.07
C THR A 1 -9.40 -33.12 -4.30
N GLN A 2 -9.03 -31.87 -4.25
CA GLN A 2 -7.66 -31.47 -4.44
C GLN A 2 -7.03 -31.00 -3.14
N ALA A 3 -5.79 -31.41 -2.92
CA ALA A 3 -5.08 -30.95 -1.75
C ALA A 3 -4.69 -29.46 -1.88
N CYS A 4 -4.41 -29.03 -3.11
CA CYS A 4 -4.01 -27.64 -3.34
C CYS A 4 -4.78 -27.11 -4.54
N PRO A 5 -6.03 -26.78 -4.33
CA PRO A 5 -6.82 -26.29 -5.46
C PRO A 5 -6.38 -24.91 -5.91
N LYS A 6 -6.51 -24.67 -7.21
CA LYS A 6 -6.28 -23.34 -7.74
C LYS A 6 -7.44 -22.44 -7.37
N VAL A 7 -7.11 -21.26 -6.88
CA VAL A 7 -8.13 -20.27 -6.57
C VAL A 7 -7.70 -18.93 -7.14
N THR A 8 -8.67 -18.10 -7.42
CA THR A 8 -8.38 -16.71 -7.76
C THR A 8 -8.54 -15.85 -6.53
N PHE A 9 -7.83 -14.76 -6.50
CA PHE A 9 -7.88 -13.89 -5.34
C PHE A 9 -7.79 -12.44 -5.79
N GLU A 10 -8.65 -11.62 -5.22
CA GLU A 10 -8.64 -10.19 -5.51
C GLU A 10 -9.01 -9.44 -4.25
N PRO A 11 -8.13 -8.57 -3.77
CA PRO A 11 -8.48 -7.77 -2.60
C PRO A 11 -9.59 -6.79 -2.96
N ILE A 12 -10.71 -6.89 -2.26
CA ILE A 12 -11.80 -5.96 -2.44
C ILE A 12 -11.99 -5.16 -1.16
N PRO A 13 -12.46 -3.91 -1.26
CA PRO A 13 -12.59 -3.08 -0.07
C PRO A 13 -13.52 -3.69 0.97
N ILE A 14 -13.08 -3.67 2.21
CA ILE A 14 -13.86 -4.11 3.34
C ILE A 14 -14.10 -2.93 4.25
N HIS A 15 -15.34 -2.76 4.69
CA HIS A 15 -15.70 -1.72 5.65
C HIS A 15 -15.99 -2.37 6.99
N TYR A 16 -15.42 -1.82 8.04
CA TYR A 16 -15.74 -2.26 9.38
C TYR A 16 -16.75 -1.30 9.99
N CYS A 17 -17.82 -1.84 10.53
CA CYS A 17 -18.90 -1.02 11.06
C CYS A 17 -19.17 -1.36 12.51
N ALA A 18 -19.58 -0.36 13.26
CA ALA A 18 -19.89 -0.54 14.66
C ALA A 18 -21.27 -1.18 14.81
N PRO A 19 -21.40 -2.10 15.75
CA PRO A 19 -22.73 -2.66 16.02
C PRO A 19 -23.59 -1.65 16.76
N ALA A 20 -24.89 -1.99 16.92
CA ALA A 20 -25.80 -1.09 17.59
C ALA A 20 -25.32 -0.81 19.01
N GLY A 21 -25.40 0.45 19.40
CA GLY A 21 -24.93 0.85 20.71
C GLY A 21 -23.48 1.19 20.80
N PHE A 22 -22.75 1.08 19.68
CA PHE A 22 -21.33 1.40 19.62
C PHE A 22 -21.07 2.39 18.53
N ALA A 23 -19.92 3.02 18.57
CA ALA A 23 -19.55 3.99 17.54
C ALA A 23 -18.05 3.91 17.30
N ILE A 24 -17.64 4.35 16.14
CA ILE A 24 -16.24 4.43 15.76
C ILE A 24 -15.83 5.89 15.78
N LEU A 25 -14.73 6.19 16.47
CA LEU A 25 -14.19 7.54 16.50
C LEU A 25 -13.07 7.63 15.49
N LYS A 26 -13.11 8.64 14.66
CA LYS A 26 -12.14 8.85 13.61
C LYS A 26 -11.35 10.09 13.87
N CYS A 27 -10.03 9.97 13.94
CA CYS A 27 -9.16 11.11 14.12
C CYS A 27 -8.86 11.73 12.76
N ASN A 28 -9.19 12.99 12.60
CA ASN A 28 -9.04 13.69 11.33
C ASN A 28 -7.82 14.60 11.31
N ASN A 29 -6.95 14.50 12.30
CA ASN A 29 -5.72 15.29 12.29
C ASN A 29 -4.84 14.85 11.14
N GLU A 30 -4.34 15.82 10.38
CA GLU A 30 -3.56 15.50 9.19
C GLU A 30 -2.25 14.82 9.52
N LYS A 31 -1.68 15.13 10.67
CA LYS A 31 -0.39 14.59 11.06
C LYS A 31 -0.47 13.73 12.32
N PHE A 32 -1.61 13.11 12.54
CA PHE A 32 -1.75 12.28 13.72
C PHE A 32 -0.83 11.07 13.61
N ASN A 33 -0.03 10.87 14.64
CA ASN A 33 0.95 9.79 14.63
C ASN A 33 0.40 8.48 15.18
N GLY A 34 -0.87 8.42 15.53
CA GLY A 34 -1.49 7.20 15.99
C GLY A 34 -1.60 7.05 17.49
N THR A 35 -0.97 7.90 18.24
CA THR A 35 -1.04 7.84 19.71
C THR A 35 -1.26 9.22 20.26
N GLY A 36 -1.83 9.27 21.46
CA GLY A 36 -2.02 10.52 22.14
C GLY A 36 -3.32 11.21 21.78
N PRO A 37 -3.50 12.43 22.19
CA PRO A 37 -4.75 13.13 21.97
C PRO A 37 -4.96 13.49 20.52
N CYS A 38 -6.21 13.49 20.11
CA CYS A 38 -6.60 13.91 18.77
C CYS A 38 -7.56 15.10 18.89
N ARG A 39 -7.27 16.17 18.16
CA ARG A 39 -8.05 17.39 18.27
C ARG A 39 -9.24 17.45 17.34
N ASN A 40 -9.23 16.70 16.27
CA ASN A 40 -10.29 16.77 15.28
C ASN A 40 -10.90 15.39 15.13
N ILE A 41 -11.94 15.11 15.89
CA ILE A 41 -12.55 13.81 15.95
C ILE A 41 -13.93 13.85 15.36
N SER A 42 -14.27 12.86 14.54
CA SER A 42 -15.63 12.67 14.08
C SER A 42 -16.09 11.26 14.42
N THR A 43 -17.39 11.10 14.46
CA THR A 43 -17.99 9.80 14.73
C THR A 43 -18.51 9.22 13.44
N VAL A 44 -18.17 7.98 13.16
CA VAL A 44 -18.65 7.31 11.96
C VAL A 44 -19.22 5.96 12.33
N GLN A 45 -20.14 5.48 11.51
CA GLN A 45 -20.72 4.17 11.71
C GLN A 45 -19.82 3.10 11.12
N CYS A 46 -19.19 3.39 9.98
CA CYS A 46 -18.32 2.45 9.31
C CYS A 46 -17.05 3.14 8.85
N THR A 47 -15.99 2.36 8.71
CA THR A 47 -14.76 2.88 8.13
C THR A 47 -14.92 3.01 6.62
N HIS A 48 -13.97 3.70 5.99
CA HIS A 48 -13.90 3.66 4.54
C HIS A 48 -13.50 2.26 4.11
N GLY A 49 -13.55 1.99 2.80
CA GLY A 49 -13.17 0.68 2.29
C GLY A 49 -11.68 0.46 2.37
N ILE A 50 -11.29 -0.64 2.99
CA ILE A 50 -9.88 -0.98 3.16
C ILE A 50 -9.61 -2.27 2.41
N ARG A 51 -8.69 -2.25 1.46
CA ARG A 51 -8.33 -3.45 0.71
C ARG A 51 -7.35 -4.29 1.50
N PRO A 52 -7.65 -5.58 1.70
CA PRO A 52 -6.77 -6.45 2.48
C PRO A 52 -5.59 -6.95 1.63
N VAL A 53 -4.70 -6.06 1.31
CA VAL A 53 -3.55 -6.37 0.49
C VAL A 53 -2.43 -6.95 1.36
N VAL A 54 -1.84 -8.05 0.90
CA VAL A 54 -0.74 -8.69 1.62
C VAL A 54 0.57 -8.36 0.91
N SER A 55 1.49 -7.76 1.63
CA SER A 55 2.77 -7.37 1.04
C SER A 55 3.83 -7.29 2.13
N THR A 56 5.06 -7.10 1.71
CA THR A 56 6.15 -6.82 2.63
C THR A 56 6.93 -5.61 2.13
N GLN A 57 7.42 -4.84 3.06
CA GLN A 57 8.29 -3.69 2.83
C GLN A 57 7.57 -2.49 2.21
N LEU A 58 6.78 -2.68 1.18
CA LEU A 58 6.05 -1.60 0.54
C LEU A 58 4.56 -1.87 0.66
N LEU A 59 3.80 -0.83 0.95
CA LEU A 59 2.35 -0.98 1.07
C LEU A 59 1.65 -0.51 -0.22
N UNK A 60 0.82 -1.21 -0.63
CA UNK A 60 0.22 -0.98 -1.90
C UNK A 60 -1.23 -0.74 -1.71
N ASN A 61 -1.76 0.06 -2.65
CA ASN A 61 -3.21 0.26 -2.66
C ASN A 61 -3.79 0.70 -1.34
N GLY A 62 -2.97 1.34 -0.54
CA GLY A 62 -3.45 1.82 0.74
C GLY A 62 -3.91 3.27 0.65
N SER A 63 -4.14 3.87 1.80
CA SER A 63 -4.57 5.25 1.87
C SER A 63 -3.39 6.20 1.86
N LEU A 64 -3.62 7.39 1.31
CA LEU A 64 -2.58 8.40 1.22
C LEU A 64 -2.79 9.47 2.28
N ALA A 65 -1.69 10.10 2.69
CA ALA A 65 -1.79 11.26 3.55
C ALA A 65 -2.34 12.43 2.74
N GLU A 66 -2.98 13.35 3.45
CA GLU A 66 -3.70 14.42 2.75
C GLU A 66 -2.77 15.50 2.22
N LYS A 67 -1.77 15.90 2.99
CA LYS A 67 -0.97 17.04 2.59
C LYS A 67 0.51 16.73 2.45
N GLU A 68 1.08 16.05 3.42
CA GLU A 68 2.50 15.73 3.33
C GLU A 68 2.75 14.39 3.98
N VAL A 69 3.92 13.84 3.73
CA VAL A 69 4.28 12.53 4.24
C VAL A 69 4.12 12.49 5.76
N VAL A 70 3.48 11.42 6.25
CA VAL A 70 3.30 11.20 7.68
C VAL A 70 4.07 9.96 8.07
N ILE A 71 4.79 10.11 9.16
CA ILE A 71 5.58 8.99 9.65
C ILE A 71 5.14 8.59 11.05
N UNK A 72 4.91 7.32 11.20
CA UNK A 72 4.38 6.87 12.38
C UNK A 72 5.24 5.79 12.92
N SER A 73 5.43 5.85 14.14
CA SER A 73 6.09 4.74 14.86
C SER A 73 5.64 4.76 16.31
N GLU A 74 5.66 3.58 16.90
CA GLU A 74 5.36 3.50 18.33
C GLU A 74 6.45 4.19 19.14
N ASN A 75 7.69 4.08 18.71
CA ASN A 75 8.80 4.67 19.43
C ASN A 75 9.98 4.87 18.47
N PHE A 76 10.21 6.11 18.06
CA PHE A 76 11.23 6.41 17.07
C PHE A 76 12.65 6.13 17.54
N THR A 77 12.87 6.16 18.83
CA THR A 77 14.21 5.91 19.34
C THR A 77 14.52 4.43 19.52
N ASN A 78 13.53 3.57 19.37
CA ASN A 78 13.73 2.13 19.51
C ASN A 78 13.89 1.51 18.13
N ASN A 79 15.10 1.06 17.83
CA ASN A 79 15.40 0.50 16.52
C ASN A 79 14.60 -0.76 16.20
N ALA A 80 14.06 -1.42 17.23
CA ALA A 80 13.28 -2.64 17.00
C ALA A 80 11.84 -2.35 16.58
N LYS A 81 11.40 -1.11 16.66
CA LYS A 81 10.02 -0.78 16.31
C LYS A 81 9.88 -0.42 14.85
N THR A 82 8.77 -0.85 14.28
CA THR A 82 8.47 -0.59 12.88
C THR A 82 8.11 0.87 12.68
N ILE A 83 8.60 1.44 11.60
CA ILE A 83 8.22 2.78 11.17
C ILE A 83 7.36 2.63 9.92
N ILE A 84 6.18 3.25 9.95
CA ILE A 84 5.30 3.26 8.78
C ILE A 84 5.35 4.64 8.16
N VAL A 85 5.61 4.67 6.86
CA VAL A 85 5.66 5.92 6.12
C VAL A 85 4.45 5.99 5.21
N GLN A 86 3.61 7.00 5.41
CA GLN A 86 2.43 7.19 4.58
C GLN A 86 2.67 8.36 3.65
N LEU A 87 2.60 8.08 2.35
CA LEU A 87 2.96 9.07 1.33
C LEU A 87 1.81 10.01 0.98
N UNK A 88 2.27 10.92 0.44
CA UNK A 88 1.37 11.85 0.13
C UNK A 88 0.88 11.69 -1.15
N GLU A 89 1.75 11.31 -2.16
CA GLU A 89 1.44 10.98 -3.54
C GLU A 89 1.78 9.54 -3.82
N PRO A 90 0.94 8.85 -4.59
CA PRO A 90 1.23 7.45 -4.86
C PRO A 90 2.40 7.31 -5.82
N VAL A 91 3.14 6.22 -5.67
CA VAL A 91 4.19 5.87 -6.61
C VAL A 91 3.76 4.61 -7.32
N LYS A 92 3.56 4.71 -8.63
CA LYS A 92 3.09 3.58 -9.40
C LYS A 92 4.18 2.53 -9.50
N ILE A 93 3.76 1.29 -9.30
CA ILE A 93 4.69 0.18 -9.39
C ILE A 93 4.09 -0.99 -10.15
N UNK A 94 4.72 -1.54 -10.91
CA UNK A 94 4.24 -2.52 -11.66
C UNK A 94 5.08 -3.66 -11.50
N CYS A 95 4.54 -4.70 -11.42
CA CYS A 95 5.30 -5.95 -11.15
C CYS A 95 4.89 -7.06 -12.09
N THR A 96 5.84 -7.93 -12.39
CA THR A 96 5.62 -9.04 -13.31
C THR A 96 6.26 -10.30 -12.77
N ARG A 97 5.53 -11.41 -12.88
CA ARG A 97 6.07 -12.71 -12.56
C ARG A 97 5.81 -13.64 -13.76
N PRO A 98 6.81 -13.81 -14.62
CA PRO A 98 6.61 -14.64 -15.82
C PRO A 98 6.32 -16.07 -15.45
N ASN A 99 5.52 -16.72 -16.31
CA ASN A 99 5.23 -18.13 -16.17
C ASN A 99 6.21 -18.93 -17.00
N ASN A 100 6.93 -19.84 -16.35
CA ASN A 100 7.96 -20.59 -17.05
C ASN A 100 7.40 -21.41 -18.22
N ASN A 101 6.23 -21.99 -18.04
CA ASN A 101 5.71 -22.89 -19.04
C ASN A 101 5.01 -22.19 -20.17
N THR A 102 4.33 -21.12 -19.86
CA THR A 102 3.51 -20.43 -20.85
C THR A 102 4.06 -19.07 -21.23
N ARG A 103 5.02 -18.60 -20.51
CA ARG A 103 5.62 -17.31 -20.72
C ARG A 103 4.63 -16.17 -20.55
N LYS A 104 3.62 -16.41 -19.81
CA LYS A 104 2.66 -15.37 -19.49
C LYS A 104 3.18 -14.50 -18.37
N SER A 105 2.83 -13.24 -18.44
CA SER A 105 3.13 -12.31 -17.37
C SER A 105 1.93 -12.17 -16.47
N ILE A 106 2.20 -11.94 -15.22
CA ILE A 106 1.14 -11.61 -14.29
C ILE A 106 1.08 -10.09 -14.19
N ASN A 107 0.00 -9.54 -14.70
CA ASN A 107 -0.17 -8.09 -14.70
C ASN A 107 -0.87 -7.67 -13.44
N ILE A 108 -0.35 -6.63 -12.82
CA ILE A 108 -0.91 -6.12 -11.58
C ILE A 108 -1.46 -4.74 -11.84
N GLY A 109 -2.75 -4.69 -12.08
CA GLY A 109 -3.49 -3.45 -12.18
C GLY A 109 -2.85 -2.41 -13.06
N PRO A 110 -2.78 -1.19 -12.58
CA PRO A 110 -2.35 -0.08 -13.44
C PRO A 110 -0.93 -0.15 -13.94
N GLY A 111 -0.12 -1.04 -13.42
CA GLY A 111 1.22 -1.19 -13.94
C GLY A 111 1.31 -1.82 -15.30
N ARG A 112 0.19 -2.30 -15.81
CA ARG A 112 0.18 -3.01 -17.06
C ARG A 112 0.64 -2.16 -18.23
N ALA A 113 0.12 -0.95 -18.34
CA ALA A 113 0.51 -0.08 -19.44
C ALA A 113 1.98 0.29 -19.37
N PHE A 114 2.44 0.55 -18.18
CA PHE A 114 3.83 0.87 -17.99
C PHE A 114 4.72 -0.28 -18.45
N TYR A 115 4.34 -1.50 -18.10
CA TYR A 115 5.11 -2.65 -18.48
C TYR A 115 5.14 -2.84 -19.99
N ALA A 116 4.03 -2.58 -20.65
CA ALA A 116 3.93 -2.79 -22.09
C ALA A 116 4.86 -1.87 -22.87
N THR A 117 5.10 -0.68 -22.36
CA THR A 117 5.94 0.27 -23.10
C THR A 117 7.38 0.23 -22.65
N GLY A 118 7.69 -0.41 -21.56
CA GLY A 118 9.03 -0.43 -21.04
C GLY A 118 9.90 -1.39 -21.80
N GLU A 119 11.16 -1.04 -21.86
CA GLU A 119 12.14 -1.96 -22.37
C GLU A 119 12.61 -2.87 -21.29
N ILE A 120 12.65 -4.16 -21.59
CA ILE A 120 13.06 -5.14 -20.60
C ILE A 120 14.51 -5.50 -20.86
N ILE A 121 15.33 -5.27 -19.87
CA ILE A 121 16.75 -5.57 -19.95
C ILE A 121 17.06 -6.61 -18.92
N GLY A 122 17.77 -7.66 -19.33
CA GLY A 122 18.12 -8.72 -18.41
C GLY A 122 17.18 -9.88 -18.50
N ASP A 123 17.14 -10.66 -17.45
CA ASP A 123 16.36 -11.90 -17.47
C ASP A 123 14.90 -11.61 -17.23
N ILE A 124 14.12 -11.69 -18.27
CA ILE A 124 12.69 -11.39 -18.18
C ILE A 124 11.90 -12.51 -17.54
N ARG A 125 12.53 -13.65 -17.26
CA ARG A 125 11.85 -14.74 -16.60
C ARG A 125 11.82 -14.59 -15.09
N GLN A 126 12.59 -13.67 -14.54
CA GLN A 126 12.56 -13.42 -13.10
C GLN A 126 11.45 -12.48 -12.75
N ALA A 127 10.81 -12.74 -11.61
CA ALA A 127 9.84 -11.79 -11.11
C ALA A 127 10.53 -10.49 -10.76
N HIS A 128 9.92 -9.38 -11.13
CA HIS A 128 10.53 -8.08 -10.89
C HIS A 128 9.48 -6.99 -10.91
N CYS A 129 9.86 -5.84 -10.42
CA CYS A 129 9.00 -4.69 -10.43
C CYS A 129 9.71 -3.50 -11.03
N ASN A 130 8.95 -2.65 -11.68
CA ASN A 130 9.45 -1.43 -12.27
C ASN A 130 8.83 -0.22 -11.59
N ILE A 131 9.63 0.81 -11.42
CA ILE A 131 9.21 2.01 -10.77
C ILE A 131 9.95 3.19 -11.40
N SER A 132 9.32 4.35 -11.45
CA SER A 132 9.95 5.52 -12.01
C SER A 132 11.06 6.00 -11.09
N GLU A 133 12.27 6.08 -11.62
CA GLU A 133 13.40 6.51 -10.83
C GLU A 133 13.23 7.95 -10.35
N ALA A 134 12.73 8.81 -11.21
CA ALA A 134 12.54 10.21 -10.83
C ALA A 134 11.48 10.33 -9.73
N LYS A 135 10.40 9.59 -9.88
CA LYS A 135 9.34 9.64 -8.88
C LYS A 135 9.81 9.08 -7.56
N TRP A 136 10.57 8.00 -7.59
CA TRP A 136 11.09 7.39 -6.39
C TRP A 136 12.07 8.32 -5.67
N ASN A 137 12.96 8.97 -6.44
CA ASN A 137 13.90 9.89 -5.84
C ASN A 137 13.19 11.06 -5.18
N TYR A 138 12.16 11.58 -5.84
CA TYR A 138 11.39 12.67 -5.26
C TYR A 138 10.73 12.24 -3.96
N THR A 139 10.19 11.02 -3.96
CA THR A 139 9.53 10.49 -2.77
C THR A 139 10.52 10.36 -1.61
N LEU A 140 11.70 9.82 -1.89
CA LEU A 140 12.70 9.65 -0.85
C LEU A 140 13.14 10.99 -0.27
N LYS A 141 13.23 12.01 -1.10
CA LYS A 141 13.60 13.34 -0.62
C LYS A 141 12.53 13.90 0.32
N GLN A 142 11.27 13.64 0.00
CA GLN A 142 10.19 14.08 0.89
C GLN A 142 10.27 13.40 2.24
N ILE A 143 10.58 12.11 2.24
CA ILE A 143 10.67 11.36 3.48
C ILE A 143 11.83 11.85 4.33
N ALA A 144 12.94 12.18 3.70
CA ALA A 144 14.14 12.58 4.43
C ALA A 144 14.03 13.96 5.07
N SER A 145 13.19 14.82 4.52
CA SER A 145 13.10 16.19 5.04
C SER A 145 12.26 16.31 6.29
#